data_23e92300e4d45eedc5c2fcea43691e1a
#
_entry.id   23e92300e4d45eedc5c2fcea43691e1a
#
_cell.length_a   1.000
_cell.length_b   1.000
_cell.length_c   1.000
_cell.angle_alpha   90.00
_cell.angle_beta   90.00
_cell.angle_gamma   90.00
#
_symmetry.space_group_name_H-M   'P 1'
#
loop_
_entity.id
_entity.type
_entity.pdbx_description
1 polymer ?
#
loop_
_entity_poly.entity_id
_entity_poly.type
_entity_poly.pdbx_seq_one_letter_code
_entity_poly.pdbx_strand_id
1 'polypeptide(L)'
;LAQIEADGLYKNERIIESPQGAEIMVKGKKCLNFCANNYLGLADNPELIEAAKKGLDSRGFGMASVRFICGCQDLHKQLEQKIAEFFGTEDTILYAACFDANGGVFEPLLGPEDAIISDALNHASIIDGVRLCKAQRFRYANADMADLEAQLQAAKDCRFKLIVTDGVFSMDGNVCPLDKIYELAQKYDAMVMVDESHSAGVVGTTGRGVTERFNLRGEIEILTGTLGKAFGGAMGGF
;
A
#
# COMPACT_ATOMS: atom_id res chain seq x y z
N LEU A 1 27.11 -5.33 -14.00
CA LEU A 1 27.41 -4.46 -12.84
C LEU A 1 28.28 -3.28 -13.28
N ALA A 2 29.43 -3.50 -13.96
CA ALA A 2 30.33 -2.42 -14.38
C ALA A 2 29.63 -1.30 -15.19
N GLN A 3 28.65 -1.64 -16.04
CA GLN A 3 27.89 -0.64 -16.79
C GLN A 3 26.98 0.18 -15.86
N ILE A 4 26.34 -0.47 -14.87
CA ILE A 4 25.49 0.21 -13.88
C ILE A 4 26.32 1.17 -13.01
N GLU A 5 27.56 0.79 -12.68
CA GLU A 5 28.50 1.65 -11.95
C GLU A 5 28.95 2.84 -12.81
N ALA A 6 29.29 2.59 -14.07
CA ALA A 6 29.69 3.63 -15.00
C ALA A 6 28.58 4.64 -15.28
N ASP A 7 27.34 4.19 -15.34
CA ASP A 7 26.15 5.03 -15.53
C ASP A 7 25.70 5.74 -14.23
N GLY A 8 26.40 5.54 -13.10
CA GLY A 8 26.04 6.16 -11.82
C GLY A 8 24.75 5.61 -11.19
N LEU A 9 24.27 4.46 -11.65
CA LEU A 9 23.02 3.84 -11.20
C LEU A 9 23.23 2.85 -10.05
N TYR A 10 24.48 2.51 -9.72
CA TYR A 10 24.77 1.62 -8.61
C TYR A 10 24.48 2.30 -7.28
N LYS A 11 23.60 1.68 -6.47
CA LYS A 11 23.20 2.19 -5.16
C LYS A 11 23.99 1.51 -4.05
N ASN A 12 24.88 2.26 -3.43
CA ASN A 12 25.60 1.80 -2.24
C ASN A 12 24.70 1.83 -1.01
N GLU A 13 24.58 0.69 -0.34
CA GLU A 13 23.84 0.60 0.92
C GLU A 13 24.61 1.27 2.07
N ARG A 14 23.87 1.97 2.94
CA ARG A 14 24.40 2.51 4.19
C ARG A 14 24.02 1.58 5.32
N ILE A 15 25.03 0.95 5.94
CA ILE A 15 24.83 -0.01 7.03
C ILE A 15 24.48 0.78 8.29
N ILE A 16 23.29 0.53 8.84
CA ILE A 16 22.81 1.09 10.11
C ILE A 16 23.19 0.12 11.24
N GLU A 17 23.85 0.64 12.27
CA GLU A 17 24.42 -0.12 13.39
C GLU A 17 23.65 0.10 14.70
N SER A 18 22.40 0.57 14.60
CA SER A 18 21.51 0.86 15.74
C SER A 18 20.07 0.51 15.39
N PRO A 19 19.14 0.50 16.36
CA PRO A 19 17.71 0.51 16.06
C PRO A 19 17.32 1.67 15.15
N GLN A 20 16.18 1.54 14.46
CA GLN A 20 15.61 2.61 13.65
C GLN A 20 15.00 3.69 14.55
N GLY A 21 15.43 4.93 14.35
CA GLY A 21 14.96 6.08 15.08
C GLY A 21 15.27 7.39 14.35
N ALA A 22 14.98 8.52 15.00
CA ALA A 22 15.36 9.84 14.50
C ALA A 22 16.88 10.02 14.45
N GLU A 23 17.58 9.37 15.38
CA GLU A 23 19.05 9.29 15.41
C GLU A 23 19.49 7.85 15.22
N ILE A 24 20.45 7.63 14.33
CA ILE A 24 20.99 6.30 13.98
C ILE A 24 22.51 6.33 13.95
N MET A 25 23.11 5.16 14.08
CA MET A 25 24.56 4.97 13.91
C MET A 25 24.85 4.44 12.51
N VAL A 26 25.72 5.12 11.76
CA VAL A 26 26.16 4.70 10.43
C VAL A 26 27.69 4.84 10.36
N LYS A 27 28.39 3.73 10.14
CA LYS A 27 29.87 3.70 10.10
C LYS A 27 30.51 4.34 11.34
N GLY A 28 29.99 3.98 12.53
CA GLY A 28 30.46 4.49 13.81
C GLY A 28 30.16 5.97 14.08
N LYS A 29 29.36 6.63 13.27
CA LYS A 29 28.97 8.05 13.44
C LYS A 29 27.48 8.18 13.70
N LYS A 30 27.12 9.06 14.63
CA LYS A 30 25.73 9.44 14.90
C LYS A 30 25.22 10.34 13.78
N CYS A 31 24.07 9.98 13.21
CA CYS A 31 23.44 10.70 12.10
C CYS A 31 21.96 10.92 12.39
N LEU A 32 21.39 12.03 11.91
CA LEU A 32 19.95 12.24 11.87
C LEU A 32 19.38 11.50 10.66
N ASN A 33 18.29 10.76 10.88
CA ASN A 33 17.63 9.95 9.85
C ASN A 33 16.38 10.64 9.32
N PHE A 34 16.50 11.22 8.12
CA PHE A 34 15.39 11.82 7.39
C PHE A 34 14.87 10.95 6.24
N CYS A 35 15.36 9.70 6.12
CA CYS A 35 15.08 8.84 4.96
C CYS A 35 14.09 7.72 5.26
N ALA A 36 13.86 7.38 6.55
CA ALA A 36 13.00 6.27 6.92
C ALA A 36 11.52 6.62 6.81
N ASN A 37 10.71 5.61 6.48
CA ASN A 37 9.25 5.71 6.48
C ASN A 37 8.63 5.43 7.86
N ASN A 38 9.38 5.68 8.93
CA ASN A 38 8.99 5.49 10.33
C ASN A 38 8.18 6.69 10.84
N TYR A 39 7.05 6.99 10.19
CA TYR A 39 6.33 8.26 10.32
C TYR A 39 5.86 8.57 11.74
N LEU A 40 5.50 7.56 12.54
CA LEU A 40 5.05 7.71 13.92
C LEU A 40 6.14 7.34 14.95
N GLY A 41 7.35 7.00 14.50
CA GLY A 41 8.45 6.62 15.37
C GLY A 41 8.25 5.26 16.07
N LEU A 42 7.41 4.38 15.54
CA LEU A 42 7.02 3.13 16.19
C LEU A 42 7.95 1.95 15.91
N ALA A 43 8.93 2.09 15.00
CA ALA A 43 9.79 0.97 14.58
C ALA A 43 10.63 0.36 15.74
N ASP A 44 10.93 1.16 16.77
CA ASP A 44 11.66 0.72 17.97
C ASP A 44 10.82 0.94 19.27
N ASN A 45 9.50 0.90 19.13
CA ASN A 45 8.62 1.09 20.28
C ASN A 45 8.63 -0.13 21.19
N PRO A 46 8.93 0.04 22.53
CA PRO A 46 9.03 -1.07 23.47
C PRO A 46 7.77 -1.91 23.60
N GLU A 47 6.58 -1.31 23.47
CA GLU A 47 5.31 -2.04 23.56
C GLU A 47 5.11 -2.96 22.36
N LEU A 48 5.50 -2.51 21.14
CA LEU A 48 5.44 -3.34 19.92
C LEU A 48 6.45 -4.49 19.99
N ILE A 49 7.66 -4.22 20.49
CA ILE A 49 8.70 -5.24 20.69
C ILE A 49 8.19 -6.31 21.67
N GLU A 50 7.61 -5.91 22.78
CA GLU A 50 7.09 -6.84 23.78
C GLU A 50 5.88 -7.64 23.27
N ALA A 51 4.99 -7.01 22.48
CA ALA A 51 3.89 -7.71 21.82
C ALA A 51 4.41 -8.78 20.84
N ALA A 52 5.46 -8.46 20.07
CA ALA A 52 6.11 -9.40 19.15
C ALA A 52 6.70 -10.60 19.90
N LYS A 53 7.41 -10.37 21.03
CA LYS A 53 7.94 -11.46 21.87
C LYS A 53 6.84 -12.36 22.40
N LYS A 54 5.73 -11.79 22.92
CA LYS A 54 4.56 -12.56 23.37
C LYS A 54 3.94 -13.39 22.25
N GLY A 55 3.91 -12.84 21.04
CA GLY A 55 3.47 -13.57 19.85
C GLY A 55 4.35 -14.78 19.57
N LEU A 56 5.66 -14.60 19.59
CA LEU A 56 6.63 -15.70 19.41
C LEU A 56 6.51 -16.76 20.52
N ASP A 57 6.40 -16.37 21.78
CA ASP A 57 6.26 -17.28 22.90
C ASP A 57 4.97 -18.13 22.83
N SER A 58 3.88 -17.52 22.36
CA SER A 58 2.56 -18.16 22.38
C SER A 58 2.21 -18.94 21.10
N ARG A 59 2.80 -18.57 19.95
CA ARG A 59 2.45 -19.15 18.62
C ARG A 59 3.64 -19.75 17.88
N GLY A 60 4.86 -19.57 18.39
CA GLY A 60 6.07 -19.99 17.70
C GLY A 60 6.53 -19.01 16.62
N PHE A 61 7.63 -19.34 15.94
CA PHE A 61 8.27 -18.45 14.97
C PHE A 61 7.71 -18.58 13.56
N GLY A 62 7.39 -19.79 13.11
CA GLY A 62 7.00 -20.08 11.73
C GLY A 62 5.67 -20.78 11.60
N MET A 63 4.98 -20.53 10.48
CA MET A 63 3.69 -21.13 10.18
C MET A 63 3.79 -22.44 9.39
N ALA A 64 4.83 -22.57 8.56
CA ALA A 64 5.14 -23.74 7.73
C ALA A 64 3.96 -24.26 6.86
N SER A 65 2.96 -23.43 6.61
CA SER A 65 1.80 -23.74 5.78
C SER A 65 1.14 -22.48 5.21
N VAL A 66 0.48 -22.64 4.06
CA VAL A 66 -0.41 -21.62 3.52
C VAL A 66 -1.71 -21.55 4.32
N ARG A 67 -2.33 -20.37 4.32
CA ARG A 67 -3.46 -20.04 5.21
C ARG A 67 -4.66 -20.98 5.05
N PHE A 68 -5.04 -21.30 3.83
CA PHE A 68 -6.25 -22.11 3.57
C PHE A 68 -6.09 -23.62 3.85
N ILE A 69 -4.84 -24.12 4.05
CA ILE A 69 -4.61 -25.52 4.43
C ILE A 69 -4.59 -25.65 5.96
N CYS A 70 -3.53 -25.18 6.63
CA CYS A 70 -3.38 -25.22 8.08
C CYS A 70 -2.50 -24.09 8.64
N GLY A 71 -2.34 -22.99 7.90
CA GLY A 71 -1.51 -21.84 8.28
C GLY A 71 -2.31 -20.60 8.75
N CYS A 72 -3.60 -20.73 9.02
CA CYS A 72 -4.42 -19.62 9.53
C CYS A 72 -4.57 -19.71 11.05
N GLN A 73 -4.01 -18.75 11.77
CA GLN A 73 -4.18 -18.58 13.21
C GLN A 73 -5.25 -17.56 13.55
N ASP A 74 -5.71 -17.60 14.79
CA ASP A 74 -6.64 -16.62 15.36
C ASP A 74 -6.10 -15.18 15.29
N LEU A 75 -4.78 -14.98 15.47
CA LEU A 75 -4.13 -13.68 15.35
C LEU A 75 -4.27 -13.08 13.95
N HIS A 76 -4.25 -13.88 12.90
CA HIS A 76 -4.50 -13.38 11.55
C HIS A 76 -5.92 -12.79 11.46
N LYS A 77 -6.93 -13.53 11.94
CA LYS A 77 -8.33 -13.07 11.90
C LYS A 77 -8.59 -11.85 12.77
N GLN A 78 -7.97 -11.78 13.94
CA GLN A 78 -8.04 -10.61 14.81
C GLN A 78 -7.43 -9.37 14.16
N LEU A 79 -6.29 -9.53 13.46
CA LEU A 79 -5.64 -8.41 12.76
C LEU A 79 -6.47 -7.97 11.55
N GLU A 80 -6.97 -8.91 10.74
CA GLU A 80 -7.86 -8.64 9.61
C GLU A 80 -9.09 -7.85 10.05
N GLN A 81 -9.75 -8.28 11.13
CA GLN A 81 -10.89 -7.57 11.68
C GLN A 81 -10.53 -6.15 12.14
N LYS A 82 -9.40 -5.97 12.84
CA LYS A 82 -8.96 -4.64 13.29
C LYS A 82 -8.64 -3.70 12.14
N ILE A 83 -8.06 -4.20 11.05
CA ILE A 83 -7.79 -3.40 9.86
C ILE A 83 -9.11 -3.02 9.17
N ALA A 84 -10.03 -3.96 9.02
CA ALA A 84 -11.35 -3.69 8.46
C ALA A 84 -12.11 -2.63 9.29
N GLU A 85 -12.14 -2.76 10.62
CA GLU A 85 -12.72 -1.76 11.53
C GLU A 85 -12.04 -0.39 11.41
N PHE A 86 -10.70 -0.37 11.26
CA PHE A 86 -9.93 0.88 11.16
C PHE A 86 -10.28 1.64 9.89
N PHE A 87 -10.37 0.98 8.75
CA PHE A 87 -10.69 1.61 7.47
C PHE A 87 -12.19 1.69 7.17
N GLY A 88 -13.03 0.91 7.87
CA GLY A 88 -14.48 0.83 7.65
C GLY A 88 -14.86 -0.04 6.46
N THR A 89 -14.03 -1.03 6.13
CA THR A 89 -14.27 -2.03 5.09
C THR A 89 -14.99 -3.24 5.67
N GLU A 90 -15.58 -4.07 4.81
CA GLU A 90 -16.31 -5.28 5.24
C GLU A 90 -15.37 -6.37 5.75
N ASP A 91 -14.22 -6.56 5.12
CA ASP A 91 -13.23 -7.58 5.48
C ASP A 91 -11.82 -7.14 5.04
N THR A 92 -10.82 -7.92 5.42
CA THR A 92 -9.40 -7.71 5.07
C THR A 92 -8.72 -9.03 4.81
N ILE A 93 -7.75 -9.02 3.89
CA ILE A 93 -6.83 -10.13 3.62
C ILE A 93 -5.41 -9.68 3.91
N LEU A 94 -4.66 -10.46 4.70
CA LEU A 94 -3.26 -10.17 5.01
C LEU A 94 -2.31 -10.78 3.97
N TYR A 95 -1.26 -10.01 3.66
CA TYR A 95 -0.13 -10.40 2.82
C TYR A 95 1.20 -10.20 3.56
N ALA A 96 2.27 -10.79 3.05
CA ALA A 96 3.62 -10.60 3.62
C ALA A 96 4.10 -9.14 3.47
N ALA A 97 3.69 -8.46 2.41
CA ALA A 97 3.95 -7.04 2.18
C ALA A 97 2.81 -6.43 1.34
N CYS A 98 2.67 -5.10 1.35
CA CYS A 98 1.76 -4.41 0.44
C CYS A 98 2.16 -4.59 -1.03
N PHE A 99 3.45 -4.83 -1.31
CA PHE A 99 3.91 -5.20 -2.65
C PHE A 99 3.19 -6.45 -3.16
N ASP A 100 3.06 -7.48 -2.30
CA ASP A 100 2.36 -8.72 -2.64
C ASP A 100 0.84 -8.51 -2.74
N ALA A 101 0.26 -7.66 -1.90
CA ALA A 101 -1.15 -7.29 -1.98
C ALA A 101 -1.47 -6.62 -3.32
N ASN A 102 -0.69 -5.61 -3.71
CA ASN A 102 -0.83 -4.92 -4.99
C ASN A 102 -0.58 -5.85 -6.19
N GLY A 103 0.36 -6.80 -6.06
CA GLY A 103 0.60 -7.82 -7.08
C GLY A 103 -0.53 -8.84 -7.20
N GLY A 104 -1.22 -9.14 -6.10
CA GLY A 104 -2.21 -10.20 -6.01
C GLY A 104 -3.66 -9.77 -6.24
N VAL A 105 -3.98 -8.47 -6.32
CA VAL A 105 -5.36 -8.00 -6.36
C VAL A 105 -5.98 -8.04 -7.76
N PHE A 106 -5.21 -7.77 -8.82
CA PHE A 106 -5.77 -7.53 -10.15
C PHE A 106 -6.18 -8.80 -10.89
N GLU A 107 -5.30 -9.80 -10.95
CA GLU A 107 -5.56 -11.01 -11.74
C GLU A 107 -6.77 -11.83 -11.24
N PRO A 108 -7.03 -11.96 -9.92
CA PRO A 108 -8.22 -12.67 -9.44
C PRO A 108 -9.54 -11.93 -9.72
N LEU A 109 -9.53 -10.61 -9.83
CA LEU A 109 -10.73 -9.78 -9.95
C LEU A 109 -11.07 -9.44 -11.41
N LEU A 110 -10.07 -9.28 -12.27
CA LEU A 110 -10.22 -8.66 -13.57
C LEU A 110 -9.68 -9.55 -14.70
N GLY A 111 -10.38 -9.59 -15.81
CA GLY A 111 -10.05 -10.33 -17.01
C GLY A 111 -9.88 -9.46 -18.26
N PRO A 112 -9.73 -10.06 -19.45
CA PRO A 112 -9.49 -9.32 -20.71
C PRO A 112 -10.62 -8.36 -21.10
N GLU A 113 -11.84 -8.57 -20.57
CA GLU A 113 -13.02 -7.75 -20.86
C GLU A 113 -13.09 -6.51 -19.95
N ASP A 114 -12.20 -6.42 -18.95
CA ASP A 114 -12.22 -5.39 -17.93
C ASP A 114 -11.12 -4.36 -18.18
N ALA A 115 -11.20 -3.22 -17.50
CA ALA A 115 -10.24 -2.13 -17.61
C ALA A 115 -9.60 -1.80 -16.25
N ILE A 116 -8.28 -1.54 -16.26
CA ILE A 116 -7.56 -0.91 -15.16
C ILE A 116 -7.10 0.47 -15.62
N ILE A 117 -7.53 1.51 -14.92
CA ILE A 117 -7.19 2.91 -15.21
C ILE A 117 -6.25 3.39 -14.09
N SER A 118 -4.94 3.40 -14.37
CA SER A 118 -3.89 3.60 -13.38
C SER A 118 -3.28 5.00 -13.47
N ASP A 119 -3.09 5.66 -12.31
CA ASP A 119 -2.30 6.88 -12.23
C ASP A 119 -0.86 6.64 -12.68
N ALA A 120 -0.30 7.61 -13.37
CA ALA A 120 1.03 7.52 -14.00
C ALA A 120 2.18 7.42 -12.99
N LEU A 121 2.00 7.90 -11.75
CA LEU A 121 2.99 7.88 -10.68
C LEU A 121 2.75 6.82 -9.60
N ASN A 122 1.81 5.92 -9.82
CA ASN A 122 1.58 4.81 -8.89
C ASN A 122 2.86 4.03 -8.58
N HIS A 123 2.90 3.48 -7.38
CA HIS A 123 4.01 2.66 -6.90
C HIS A 123 4.32 1.49 -7.84
N ALA A 124 5.60 1.10 -7.91
CA ALA A 124 6.09 0.02 -8.78
C ALA A 124 5.30 -1.29 -8.61
N SER A 125 4.88 -1.65 -7.40
CA SER A 125 4.07 -2.85 -7.13
C SER A 125 2.73 -2.84 -7.84
N ILE A 126 2.06 -1.68 -7.91
CA ILE A 126 0.82 -1.50 -8.67
C ILE A 126 1.11 -1.67 -10.17
N ILE A 127 2.15 -1.00 -10.67
CA ILE A 127 2.55 -1.09 -12.09
C ILE A 127 2.83 -2.55 -12.48
N ASP A 128 3.54 -3.28 -11.64
CA ASP A 128 3.88 -4.69 -11.89
C ASP A 128 2.65 -5.59 -11.79
N GLY A 129 1.78 -5.39 -10.80
CA GLY A 129 0.51 -6.10 -10.68
C GLY A 129 -0.40 -5.89 -11.90
N VAL A 130 -0.52 -4.64 -12.36
CA VAL A 130 -1.25 -4.29 -13.59
C VAL A 130 -0.64 -4.96 -14.83
N ARG A 131 0.69 -5.08 -14.89
CA ARG A 131 1.38 -5.76 -16.02
C ARG A 131 1.12 -7.27 -16.05
N LEU A 132 0.95 -7.90 -14.91
CA LEU A 132 0.66 -9.33 -14.81
C LEU A 132 -0.79 -9.65 -15.16
N CYS A 133 -1.72 -8.73 -14.92
CA CYS A 133 -3.13 -8.88 -15.22
C CYS A 133 -3.40 -8.83 -16.74
N LYS A 134 -4.42 -9.57 -17.18
CA LYS A 134 -4.87 -9.61 -18.59
C LYS A 134 -5.87 -8.50 -18.96
N ALA A 135 -6.32 -7.72 -17.97
CA ALA A 135 -7.23 -6.60 -18.20
C ALA A 135 -6.62 -5.54 -19.14
N GLN A 136 -7.47 -4.81 -19.82
CA GLN A 136 -7.08 -3.68 -20.66
C GLN A 136 -6.48 -2.58 -19.78
N ARG A 137 -5.37 -1.99 -20.20
CA ARG A 137 -4.60 -1.03 -19.42
C ARG A 137 -4.74 0.36 -19.98
N PHE A 138 -5.22 1.25 -19.14
CA PHE A 138 -5.33 2.68 -19.38
C PHE A 138 -4.48 3.40 -18.35
N ARG A 139 -3.85 4.50 -18.74
CA ARG A 139 -2.98 5.27 -17.86
C ARG A 139 -3.32 6.74 -17.99
N TYR A 140 -3.53 7.43 -16.88
CA TYR A 140 -3.76 8.87 -16.86
C TYR A 140 -2.61 9.62 -16.19
N ALA A 141 -2.39 10.87 -16.59
CA ALA A 141 -1.37 11.73 -16.00
C ALA A 141 -1.65 11.98 -14.52
N ASN A 142 -0.60 12.06 -13.69
CA ASN A 142 -0.74 12.15 -12.24
C ASN A 142 -1.73 13.24 -11.81
N ALA A 143 -2.75 12.81 -11.07
CA ALA A 143 -3.81 13.66 -10.53
C ALA A 143 -4.55 14.54 -11.58
N ASP A 144 -4.46 14.22 -12.86
CA ASP A 144 -5.19 14.92 -13.95
C ASP A 144 -6.56 14.30 -14.15
N MET A 145 -7.58 14.99 -13.65
CA MET A 145 -8.97 14.51 -13.72
C MET A 145 -9.56 14.57 -15.13
N ALA A 146 -9.07 15.48 -15.99
CA ALA A 146 -9.53 15.53 -17.37
C ALA A 146 -8.98 14.35 -18.18
N ASP A 147 -7.72 13.97 -17.96
CA ASP A 147 -7.15 12.77 -18.57
C ASP A 147 -7.79 11.50 -17.98
N LEU A 148 -8.02 11.43 -16.65
CA LEU A 148 -8.75 10.31 -16.04
C LEU A 148 -10.12 10.12 -16.71
N GLU A 149 -10.88 11.19 -16.89
CA GLU A 149 -12.18 11.12 -17.55
C GLU A 149 -12.07 10.65 -19.00
N ALA A 150 -11.07 11.11 -19.74
CA ALA A 150 -10.82 10.65 -21.11
C ALA A 150 -10.50 9.15 -21.16
N GLN A 151 -9.72 8.62 -20.21
CA GLN A 151 -9.43 7.19 -20.11
C GLN A 151 -10.69 6.37 -19.74
N LEU A 152 -11.51 6.86 -18.83
CA LEU A 152 -12.80 6.23 -18.49
C LEU A 152 -13.74 6.18 -19.69
N GLN A 153 -13.80 7.24 -20.50
CA GLN A 153 -14.57 7.24 -21.75
C GLN A 153 -14.00 6.24 -22.77
N ALA A 154 -12.69 6.12 -22.88
CA ALA A 154 -12.05 5.13 -23.75
C ALA A 154 -12.34 3.69 -23.28
N ALA A 155 -12.50 3.46 -21.99
CA ALA A 155 -12.82 2.17 -21.37
C ALA A 155 -14.33 1.89 -21.28
N LYS A 156 -15.20 2.68 -21.91
CA LYS A 156 -16.67 2.62 -21.76
C LYS A 156 -17.28 1.25 -22.08
N ASP A 157 -16.68 0.52 -23.02
CA ASP A 157 -17.19 -0.78 -23.49
C ASP A 157 -16.64 -1.96 -22.64
N CYS A 158 -15.77 -1.70 -21.65
CA CYS A 158 -15.28 -2.72 -20.74
C CYS A 158 -16.35 -3.07 -19.69
N ARG A 159 -16.39 -4.36 -19.32
CA ARG A 159 -17.36 -4.90 -18.36
C ARG A 159 -17.22 -4.23 -16.98
N PHE A 160 -16.02 -4.31 -16.40
CA PHE A 160 -15.66 -3.62 -15.16
C PHE A 160 -14.53 -2.63 -15.41
N LYS A 161 -14.55 -1.55 -14.66
CA LYS A 161 -13.51 -0.52 -14.67
C LYS A 161 -12.99 -0.34 -13.25
N LEU A 162 -11.68 -0.40 -13.07
CA LEU A 162 -11.00 -0.16 -11.80
C LEU A 162 -10.04 1.01 -11.93
N ILE A 163 -10.31 2.10 -11.23
CA ILE A 163 -9.40 3.22 -11.08
C ILE A 163 -8.41 2.90 -9.96
N VAL A 164 -7.11 3.08 -10.19
CA VAL A 164 -6.08 2.74 -9.21
C VAL A 164 -5.17 3.94 -8.97
N THR A 165 -4.99 4.31 -7.70
CA THR A 165 -4.13 5.43 -7.28
C THR A 165 -3.43 5.16 -5.95
N ASP A 166 -2.22 5.70 -5.78
CA ASP A 166 -1.66 5.91 -4.45
C ASP A 166 -2.46 6.99 -3.71
N GLY A 167 -2.70 6.84 -2.43
CA GLY A 167 -3.31 7.87 -1.59
C GLY A 167 -2.38 9.06 -1.39
N VAL A 168 -1.12 8.77 -1.07
CA VAL A 168 -0.01 9.73 -1.05
C VAL A 168 1.14 9.17 -1.87
N PHE A 169 1.57 9.92 -2.88
CA PHE A 169 2.67 9.52 -3.77
C PHE A 169 4.01 9.69 -3.06
N SER A 170 4.73 8.61 -2.82
CA SER A 170 5.88 8.55 -1.92
C SER A 170 7.04 9.48 -2.28
N MET A 171 7.32 9.68 -3.56
CA MET A 171 8.48 10.45 -4.02
C MET A 171 8.21 11.96 -4.06
N ASP A 172 6.95 12.36 -4.27
CA ASP A 172 6.56 13.75 -4.49
C ASP A 172 5.78 14.33 -3.31
N GLY A 173 5.17 13.46 -2.47
CA GLY A 173 4.35 13.85 -1.32
C GLY A 173 2.97 14.39 -1.71
N ASN A 174 2.59 14.32 -2.97
CA ASN A 174 1.27 14.73 -3.43
C ASN A 174 0.20 13.79 -2.88
N VAL A 175 -0.94 14.37 -2.52
CA VAL A 175 -2.14 13.62 -2.12
C VAL A 175 -3.04 13.48 -3.34
N CYS A 176 -3.56 12.29 -3.60
CA CYS A 176 -4.52 12.10 -4.69
C CYS A 176 -5.80 12.92 -4.43
N PRO A 177 -6.44 13.50 -5.46
CA PRO A 177 -7.72 14.18 -5.33
C PRO A 177 -8.88 13.17 -5.29
N LEU A 178 -8.95 12.40 -4.17
CA LEU A 178 -9.83 11.24 -4.05
C LEU A 178 -11.31 11.59 -4.18
N ASP A 179 -11.72 12.76 -3.73
CA ASP A 179 -13.08 13.29 -3.91
C ASP A 179 -13.48 13.34 -5.40
N LYS A 180 -12.61 13.91 -6.23
CA LYS A 180 -12.85 14.03 -7.68
C LYS A 180 -12.73 12.68 -8.40
N ILE A 181 -11.80 11.83 -7.96
CA ILE A 181 -11.68 10.46 -8.48
C ILE A 181 -12.98 9.70 -8.20
N TYR A 182 -13.51 9.80 -6.98
CA TYR A 182 -14.76 9.15 -6.59
C TYR A 182 -15.97 9.68 -7.37
N GLU A 183 -16.07 11.00 -7.58
CA GLU A 183 -17.11 11.59 -8.44
C GLU A 183 -17.10 11.02 -9.87
N LEU A 184 -15.88 10.88 -10.46
CA LEU A 184 -15.75 10.25 -11.78
C LEU A 184 -16.05 8.76 -11.75
N ALA A 185 -15.63 8.05 -10.70
CA ALA A 185 -15.94 6.64 -10.53
C ALA A 185 -17.45 6.39 -10.51
N GLN A 186 -18.20 7.19 -9.75
CA GLN A 186 -19.66 7.12 -9.69
C GLN A 186 -20.30 7.45 -11.05
N LYS A 187 -19.78 8.46 -11.75
CA LYS A 187 -20.29 8.87 -13.08
C LYS A 187 -20.13 7.79 -14.15
N TYR A 188 -19.04 7.02 -14.08
CA TYR A 188 -18.69 6.02 -15.12
C TYR A 188 -18.88 4.58 -14.65
N ASP A 189 -19.53 4.35 -13.51
CA ASP A 189 -19.73 3.03 -12.92
C ASP A 189 -18.40 2.26 -12.81
N ALA A 190 -17.44 2.85 -12.13
CA ALA A 190 -16.10 2.31 -11.92
C ALA A 190 -15.83 2.11 -10.42
N MET A 191 -15.10 1.06 -10.09
CA MET A 191 -14.55 0.83 -8.76
C MET A 191 -13.28 1.67 -8.54
N VAL A 192 -12.94 1.91 -7.29
CA VAL A 192 -11.71 2.62 -6.90
C VAL A 192 -10.85 1.75 -5.99
N MET A 193 -9.55 1.70 -6.30
CA MET A 193 -8.53 1.14 -5.43
C MET A 193 -7.56 2.23 -5.00
N VAL A 194 -7.28 2.30 -3.69
CA VAL A 194 -6.32 3.26 -3.11
C VAL A 194 -5.25 2.51 -2.33
N ASP A 195 -3.98 2.78 -2.62
CA ASP A 195 -2.86 2.36 -1.79
C ASP A 195 -2.61 3.39 -0.69
N GLU A 196 -2.93 3.03 0.55
CA GLU A 196 -2.79 3.86 1.76
C GLU A 196 -1.43 3.71 2.45
N SER A 197 -0.43 3.09 1.82
CA SER A 197 0.86 2.78 2.45
C SER A 197 1.62 4.00 2.98
N HIS A 198 1.41 5.18 2.42
CA HIS A 198 2.04 6.44 2.85
C HIS A 198 1.07 7.40 3.56
N SER A 199 -0.18 7.02 3.70
CA SER A 199 -1.24 7.84 4.31
C SER A 199 -1.84 7.23 5.59
N ALA A 200 -1.97 5.91 5.65
CA ALA A 200 -2.45 5.20 6.84
C ALA A 200 -1.55 5.49 8.06
N GLY A 201 -2.18 5.82 9.18
CA GLY A 201 -1.52 6.25 10.41
C GLY A 201 -1.15 7.73 10.45
N VAL A 202 -1.20 8.46 9.33
CA VAL A 202 -0.66 9.83 9.20
C VAL A 202 -1.69 10.84 8.71
N VAL A 203 -2.41 10.53 7.65
CA VAL A 203 -3.38 11.42 7.00
C VAL A 203 -4.77 11.21 7.58
N GLY A 204 -5.56 12.28 7.63
CA GLY A 204 -6.87 12.30 8.26
C GLY A 204 -6.82 12.72 9.73
N THR A 205 -7.97 13.06 10.30
CA THR A 205 -8.09 13.57 11.68
C THR A 205 -7.71 12.51 12.72
N THR A 206 -7.97 11.24 12.40
CA THR A 206 -7.66 10.09 13.27
C THR A 206 -6.66 9.12 12.63
N GLY A 207 -5.98 9.56 11.56
CA GLY A 207 -4.93 8.80 10.88
C GLY A 207 -5.43 7.65 10.00
N ARG A 208 -6.70 7.68 9.56
CA ARG A 208 -7.29 6.62 8.73
C ARG A 208 -7.06 6.81 7.22
N GLY A 209 -6.09 7.62 6.86
CA GLY A 209 -5.66 7.78 5.49
C GLY A 209 -6.43 8.84 4.70
N VAL A 210 -6.27 8.78 3.37
CA VAL A 210 -6.91 9.74 2.47
C VAL A 210 -8.42 9.51 2.39
N THR A 211 -8.90 8.30 2.60
CA THR A 211 -10.33 8.00 2.66
C THR A 211 -11.02 8.78 3.77
N GLU A 212 -10.42 8.90 4.97
CA GLU A 212 -10.92 9.76 6.03
C GLU A 212 -10.82 11.24 5.67
N ARG A 213 -9.68 11.67 5.10
CA ARG A 213 -9.45 13.08 4.72
C ARG A 213 -10.55 13.63 3.82
N PHE A 214 -11.06 12.81 2.91
CA PHE A 214 -12.10 13.20 1.94
C PHE A 214 -13.51 12.75 2.34
N ASN A 215 -13.72 12.25 3.58
CA ASN A 215 -15.00 11.71 4.09
C ASN A 215 -15.58 10.57 3.23
N LEU A 216 -14.69 9.72 2.70
CA LEU A 216 -15.02 8.56 1.86
C LEU A 216 -14.69 7.23 2.55
N ARG A 217 -14.57 7.24 3.89
CA ARG A 217 -14.31 6.02 4.66
C ARG A 217 -15.49 5.06 4.51
N GLY A 218 -15.22 3.85 4.04
CA GLY A 218 -16.23 2.83 3.75
C GLY A 218 -16.87 2.92 2.36
N GLU A 219 -16.49 3.91 1.55
CA GLU A 219 -17.03 4.12 0.21
C GLU A 219 -16.10 3.57 -0.90
N ILE A 220 -14.85 3.30 -0.58
CA ILE A 220 -13.84 2.83 -1.53
C ILE A 220 -13.78 1.31 -1.49
N GLU A 221 -13.90 0.68 -2.66
CA GLU A 221 -14.05 -0.77 -2.78
C GLU A 221 -12.78 -1.54 -2.37
N ILE A 222 -11.59 -1.02 -2.72
CA ILE A 222 -10.33 -1.70 -2.44
C ILE A 222 -9.33 -0.74 -1.80
N LEU A 223 -8.87 -1.11 -0.61
CA LEU A 223 -7.77 -0.43 0.06
C LEU A 223 -6.60 -1.39 0.22
N THR A 224 -5.41 -0.96 -0.14
CA THR A 224 -4.18 -1.68 0.18
C THR A 224 -3.31 -0.83 1.08
N GLY A 225 -2.42 -1.47 1.82
CA GLY A 225 -1.54 -0.74 2.74
C GLY A 225 -0.49 -1.64 3.36
N THR A 226 0.46 -1.00 4.05
CA THR A 226 1.56 -1.69 4.72
C THR A 226 1.54 -1.48 6.22
N LEU A 227 1.92 -2.52 6.95
CA LEU A 227 2.19 -2.43 8.38
C LEU A 227 3.65 -1.99 8.68
N GLY A 228 4.51 -1.99 7.67
CA GLY A 228 5.96 -1.74 7.79
C GLY A 228 6.40 -0.29 7.73
N LYS A 229 5.50 0.68 7.85
CA LYS A 229 5.81 2.13 7.83
C LYS A 229 5.30 2.81 9.11
N ALA A 230 4.23 3.60 9.03
CA ALA A 230 3.67 4.32 10.18
C ALA A 230 3.33 3.40 11.36
N PHE A 231 2.81 2.20 11.10
CA PHE A 231 2.43 1.25 12.15
C PHE A 231 3.60 0.51 12.81
N GLY A 232 4.83 0.69 12.35
CA GLY A 232 6.04 0.14 13.00
C GLY A 232 6.20 -1.37 12.94
N GLY A 233 5.44 -2.07 12.09
CA GLY A 233 5.56 -3.50 11.88
C GLY A 233 6.85 -3.89 11.16
N ALA A 234 7.37 -5.07 11.42
CA ALA A 234 8.56 -5.60 10.73
C ALA A 234 8.26 -5.93 9.26
N MET A 235 7.10 -6.48 9.01
CA MET A 235 6.54 -6.82 7.69
C MET A 235 5.01 -6.76 7.77
N GLY A 236 4.38 -6.97 6.63
CA GLY A 236 2.93 -7.10 6.52
C GLY A 236 2.34 -6.08 5.57
N GLY A 237 1.33 -6.57 4.82
CA GLY A 237 0.46 -5.78 3.97
C GLY A 237 -0.97 -6.30 4.02
N PHE A 238 -1.88 -5.58 3.49
CA PHE A 238 -3.30 -5.91 3.43
C PHE A 238 -3.92 -5.32 2.18
#